data_4f5cf6730be872acf557fc604539cf25
#
_entry.id   4f5cf6730be872acf557fc604539cf25
#
_cell.length_a   1.000
_cell.length_b   1.000
_cell.length_c   1.000
_cell.angle_alpha   90.00
_cell.angle_beta   90.00
_cell.angle_gamma   90.00
#
_symmetry.space_group_name_H-M   'P 1'
#
loop_
_entity.id
_entity.type
_entity.pdbx_description
1 polymer ?
#
loop_
_entity_poly.entity_id
_entity_poly.type
_entity_poly.pdbx_seq_one_letter_code
_entity_poly.pdbx_strand_id
1 'polypeptide(L)'
;KSIDVLINNAGIIERVSLDNLDYDSIRRQFEVNAVGPLRLTKALLNNLKSGSKVIMMTSRMGSIDDNTSGGSYGYRMSKVALSMAGKSLSEDLKSKNIPVAILHPGLVQTRMTGFSGITTEDSVKGLLARIDELNLENTGTFWHSNGEILPW
;
A
#
# COMPACT_ATOMS: atom_id res chain seq x y z
N LYS A 1 23.18 -9.30 -2.91
CA LYS A 1 22.13 -9.88 -3.78
C LYS A 1 21.21 -8.77 -4.26
N SER A 2 20.74 -8.84 -5.50
CA SER A 2 19.72 -7.94 -6.06
C SER A 2 18.30 -8.44 -5.74
N ILE A 3 17.38 -7.49 -5.65
CA ILE A 3 15.95 -7.73 -5.44
C ILE A 3 15.22 -7.30 -6.72
N ASP A 4 14.43 -8.19 -7.31
CA ASP A 4 13.65 -7.89 -8.52
C ASP A 4 12.32 -7.21 -8.16
N VAL A 5 11.66 -7.65 -7.08
CA VAL A 5 10.40 -7.07 -6.60
C VAL A 5 10.44 -6.98 -5.08
N LEU A 6 10.24 -5.78 -4.55
CA LEU A 6 10.05 -5.54 -3.12
C LEU A 6 8.57 -5.28 -2.85
N ILE A 7 7.94 -6.14 -2.07
CA ILE A 7 6.52 -6.00 -1.70
C ILE A 7 6.43 -5.62 -0.23
N ASN A 8 6.06 -4.37 0.04
CA ASN A 8 5.76 -3.88 1.38
C ASN A 8 4.31 -4.25 1.73
N ASN A 9 4.12 -5.45 2.25
CA ASN A 9 2.80 -6.03 2.53
C ASN A 9 2.39 -5.96 4.01
N ALA A 10 3.33 -5.89 4.94
CA ALA A 10 3.04 -5.90 6.37
C ALA A 10 2.15 -4.71 6.76
N GLY A 11 1.15 -4.98 7.58
CA GLY A 11 0.25 -3.95 8.06
C GLY A 11 -0.61 -4.45 9.21
N ILE A 12 -1.08 -3.51 10.02
CA ILE A 12 -2.00 -3.75 11.13
C ILE A 12 -3.23 -2.86 10.99
N ILE A 13 -4.34 -3.32 11.55
CA ILE A 13 -5.54 -2.53 11.74
C ILE A 13 -5.97 -2.62 13.21
N GLU A 14 -6.16 -1.46 13.82
CA GLU A 14 -6.79 -1.32 15.12
C GLU A 14 -7.96 -0.34 14.97
N ARG A 15 -9.12 -0.74 15.47
CA ARG A 15 -10.34 0.05 15.26
C ARG A 15 -10.37 1.20 16.26
N VAL A 16 -10.23 2.41 15.76
CA VAL A 16 -10.26 3.67 16.54
C VAL A 16 -11.33 4.57 15.94
N SER A 17 -12.34 4.88 16.72
CA SER A 17 -13.43 5.80 16.36
C SER A 17 -13.29 7.14 17.09
N LEU A 18 -14.12 8.11 16.73
CA LEU A 18 -14.12 9.43 17.38
C LEU A 18 -14.47 9.33 18.88
N ASP A 19 -15.35 8.39 19.23
CA ASP A 19 -15.81 8.20 20.62
C ASP A 19 -14.78 7.48 21.51
N ASN A 20 -13.81 6.77 20.91
CA ASN A 20 -12.76 6.06 21.64
C ASN A 20 -11.38 6.29 21.03
N LEU A 21 -11.03 7.54 20.77
CA LEU A 21 -9.73 7.91 20.22
C LEU A 21 -8.60 7.38 21.12
N ASP A 22 -7.69 6.66 20.50
CA ASP A 22 -6.47 6.13 21.10
C ASP A 22 -5.26 6.60 20.27
N TYR A 23 -4.60 7.63 20.73
CA TYR A 23 -3.47 8.23 20.02
C TYR A 23 -2.24 7.29 19.95
N ASP A 24 -2.06 6.41 20.93
CA ASP A 24 -0.97 5.43 20.89
C ASP A 24 -1.24 4.36 19.84
N SER A 25 -2.49 3.93 19.68
CA SER A 25 -2.91 3.08 18.57
C SER A 25 -2.70 3.75 17.21
N ILE A 26 -3.09 5.02 17.09
CA ILE A 26 -2.88 5.80 15.85
C ILE A 26 -1.39 5.86 15.49
N ARG A 27 -0.53 6.17 16.45
CA ARG A 27 0.94 6.21 16.24
C ARG A 27 1.50 4.85 15.85
N ARG A 28 1.05 3.78 16.50
CA ARG A 28 1.48 2.42 16.20
C ARG A 28 1.10 1.98 14.80
N GLN A 29 -0.13 2.25 14.36
CA GLN A 29 -0.58 1.98 13.00
C GLN A 29 0.20 2.80 11.96
N PHE A 30 0.47 4.07 12.25
CA PHE A 30 1.28 4.92 11.39
C PHE A 30 2.72 4.40 11.26
N GLU A 31 3.35 4.01 12.37
CA GLU A 31 4.71 3.48 12.37
C GLU A 31 4.81 2.18 11.56
N VAL A 32 3.90 1.24 11.78
CA VAL A 32 3.92 -0.06 11.09
C VAL A 32 3.52 0.07 9.62
N ASN A 33 2.44 0.79 9.33
CA ASN A 33 1.82 0.79 8.00
C ASN A 33 2.46 1.80 7.03
N ALA A 34 3.07 2.87 7.51
CA ALA A 34 3.64 3.92 6.66
C ALA A 34 5.15 4.07 6.82
N VAL A 35 5.64 4.28 8.03
CA VAL A 35 7.08 4.50 8.27
C VAL A 35 7.89 3.23 8.02
N GLY A 36 7.38 2.08 8.44
CA GLY A 36 8.03 0.78 8.25
C GLY A 36 8.35 0.47 6.77
N PRO A 37 7.38 0.53 5.86
CA PRO A 37 7.62 0.36 4.42
C PRO A 37 8.65 1.34 3.84
N LEU A 38 8.61 2.59 4.25
CA LEU A 38 9.59 3.59 3.80
C LEU A 38 11.00 3.26 4.31
N ARG A 39 11.13 2.89 5.59
CA ARG A 39 12.42 2.45 6.17
C ARG A 39 12.97 1.23 5.46
N LEU A 40 12.13 0.22 5.22
CA LEU A 40 12.55 -1.01 4.56
C LEU A 40 13.01 -0.73 3.12
N THR A 41 12.24 0.04 2.38
CA THR A 41 12.60 0.43 1.01
C THR A 41 13.93 1.19 0.98
N LYS A 42 14.12 2.14 1.91
CA LYS A 42 15.38 2.89 2.03
C LYS A 42 16.56 1.97 2.38
N ALA A 43 16.37 1.05 3.32
CA ALA A 43 17.42 0.12 3.74
C ALA A 43 17.86 -0.83 2.60
N LEU A 44 16.91 -1.20 1.73
CA LEU A 44 17.15 -2.12 0.61
C LEU A 44 17.46 -1.39 -0.72
N LEU A 45 17.55 -0.07 -0.73
CA LEU A 45 17.69 0.72 -1.96
C LEU A 45 18.89 0.29 -2.80
N ASN A 46 20.01 -0.05 -2.16
CA ASN A 46 21.21 -0.54 -2.87
C ASN A 46 21.09 -1.95 -3.43
N ASN A 47 20.04 -2.68 -3.04
CA ASN A 47 19.71 -4.00 -3.57
C ASN A 47 18.72 -3.94 -4.73
N LEU A 48 18.07 -2.80 -4.94
CA LEU A 48 17.19 -2.54 -6.07
C LEU A 48 18.04 -2.08 -7.26
N LYS A 49 17.84 -2.72 -8.40
CA LYS A 49 18.55 -2.43 -9.66
C LYS A 49 17.59 -1.80 -10.67
N SER A 50 18.11 -1.32 -11.78
CA SER A 50 17.29 -0.90 -12.92
C SER A 50 16.34 -2.03 -13.33
N GLY A 51 15.06 -1.74 -13.40
CA GLY A 51 14.00 -2.71 -13.69
C GLY A 51 13.39 -3.39 -12.45
N SER A 52 13.99 -3.21 -11.26
CA SER A 52 13.34 -3.63 -10.00
C SER A 52 12.04 -2.87 -9.80
N LYS A 53 11.10 -3.48 -9.09
CA LYS A 53 9.78 -2.90 -8.81
C LYS A 53 9.56 -2.79 -7.30
N VAL A 54 8.93 -1.70 -6.85
CA VAL A 54 8.55 -1.50 -5.45
C VAL A 54 7.03 -1.45 -5.35
N ILE A 55 6.47 -2.23 -4.44
CA ILE A 55 5.03 -2.34 -4.23
C ILE A 55 4.69 -1.88 -2.82
N MET A 56 3.79 -0.92 -2.73
CA MET A 56 3.20 -0.45 -1.48
C MET A 56 1.78 -1.02 -1.35
N MET A 57 1.60 -1.98 -0.44
CA MET A 57 0.29 -2.57 -0.18
C MET A 57 -0.50 -1.65 0.74
N THR A 58 -1.33 -0.81 0.13
CA THR A 58 -2.19 0.15 0.82
C THR A 58 -3.62 -0.38 0.98
N SER A 59 -4.58 0.51 1.03
CA SER A 59 -6.01 0.19 1.12
C SER A 59 -6.83 1.31 0.50
N ARG A 60 -7.95 0.96 -0.12
CA ARG A 60 -9.01 1.92 -0.49
C ARG A 60 -9.43 2.80 0.69
N MET A 61 -9.34 2.27 1.93
CA MET A 61 -9.60 3.06 3.14
C MET A 61 -8.61 4.23 3.34
N GLY A 62 -7.49 4.25 2.65
CA GLY A 62 -6.57 5.39 2.58
C GLY A 62 -6.96 6.45 1.55
N SER A 63 -7.99 6.22 0.73
CA SER A 63 -8.49 7.24 -0.20
C SER A 63 -9.29 8.30 0.55
N ILE A 64 -8.92 9.56 0.35
CA ILE A 64 -9.64 10.71 0.93
C ILE A 64 -10.97 10.88 0.19
N ASP A 65 -10.93 10.80 -1.12
CA ASP A 65 -12.09 11.02 -2.00
C ASP A 65 -13.18 9.93 -1.83
N ASP A 66 -12.75 8.69 -1.60
CA ASP A 66 -13.66 7.54 -1.39
C ASP A 66 -14.21 7.46 0.06
N ASN A 67 -13.70 8.27 0.98
CA ASN A 67 -14.10 8.21 2.39
C ASN A 67 -15.44 8.88 2.65
N THR A 68 -16.52 8.11 2.55
CA THR A 68 -17.90 8.55 2.83
C THR A 68 -18.44 8.02 4.16
N SER A 69 -17.72 7.14 4.83
CA SER A 69 -18.18 6.46 6.06
C SER A 69 -17.50 6.94 7.35
N GLY A 70 -16.36 7.61 7.26
CA GLY A 70 -15.60 8.08 8.43
C GLY A 70 -15.02 6.94 9.27
N GLY A 71 -14.66 7.23 10.52
CA GLY A 71 -14.12 6.28 11.47
C GLY A 71 -12.74 5.72 11.09
N SER A 72 -12.29 4.72 11.82
CA SER A 72 -11.00 4.02 11.58
C SER A 72 -9.82 4.98 11.40
N TYR A 73 -9.73 5.99 12.26
CA TYR A 73 -8.78 7.11 12.11
C TYR A 73 -7.35 6.64 11.91
N GLY A 74 -6.84 5.79 12.80
CA GLY A 74 -5.46 5.34 12.74
C GLY A 74 -5.14 4.57 11.45
N TYR A 75 -6.04 3.68 11.04
CA TYR A 75 -5.83 2.90 9.83
C TYR A 75 -5.89 3.75 8.57
N ARG A 76 -6.93 4.58 8.41
CA ARG A 76 -7.07 5.47 7.25
C ARG A 76 -5.89 6.44 7.14
N MET A 77 -5.52 7.10 8.24
CA MET A 77 -4.37 8.01 8.30
C MET A 77 -3.06 7.29 7.92
N SER A 78 -2.85 6.07 8.41
CA SER A 78 -1.65 5.31 8.09
C SER A 78 -1.60 4.89 6.61
N LYS A 79 -2.73 4.53 6.02
CA LYS A 79 -2.78 4.07 4.63
C LYS A 79 -2.69 5.23 3.62
N VAL A 80 -3.26 6.39 3.90
CA VAL A 80 -3.01 7.57 3.05
C VAL A 80 -1.56 8.04 3.16
N ALA A 81 -0.96 7.97 4.34
CA ALA A 81 0.46 8.25 4.53
C ALA A 81 1.35 7.29 3.73
N LEU A 82 1.05 5.99 3.74
CA LEU A 82 1.74 5.00 2.91
C LEU A 82 1.58 5.29 1.42
N SER A 83 0.38 5.65 0.98
CA SER A 83 0.11 6.01 -0.41
C SER A 83 0.92 7.24 -0.83
N MET A 84 1.02 8.25 0.04
CA MET A 84 1.86 9.42 -0.21
C MET A 84 3.35 9.05 -0.30
N ALA A 85 3.84 8.21 0.61
CA ALA A 85 5.22 7.72 0.55
C ALA A 85 5.49 6.99 -0.77
N GLY A 86 4.56 6.13 -1.20
CA GLY A 86 4.64 5.43 -2.49
C GLY A 86 4.66 6.38 -3.68
N LYS A 87 3.81 7.41 -3.66
CA LYS A 87 3.79 8.44 -4.70
C LYS A 87 5.10 9.21 -4.76
N SER A 88 5.64 9.65 -3.63
CA SER A 88 6.94 10.33 -3.57
C SER A 88 8.07 9.44 -4.07
N LEU A 89 8.12 8.17 -3.63
CA LEU A 89 9.10 7.21 -4.13
C LEU A 89 8.99 6.98 -5.63
N SER A 90 7.78 6.99 -6.19
CA SER A 90 7.60 6.81 -7.63
C SER A 90 8.27 7.92 -8.44
N GLU A 91 8.26 9.15 -7.94
CA GLU A 91 8.96 10.27 -8.57
C GLU A 91 10.49 10.19 -8.37
N ASP A 92 10.93 9.93 -7.14
CA ASP A 92 12.35 9.89 -6.78
C ASP A 92 13.10 8.74 -7.47
N LEU A 93 12.42 7.62 -7.74
CA LEU A 93 13.04 6.42 -8.31
C LEU A 93 12.95 6.32 -9.84
N LYS A 94 12.30 7.27 -10.52
CA LYS A 94 12.23 7.30 -11.99
C LYS A 94 13.60 7.28 -12.64
N SER A 95 14.53 8.12 -12.15
CA SER A 95 15.89 8.20 -12.69
C SER A 95 16.70 6.91 -12.55
N LYS A 96 16.27 6.03 -11.64
CA LYS A 96 16.90 4.72 -11.41
C LYS A 96 16.18 3.58 -12.17
N ASN A 97 15.16 3.91 -12.96
CA ASN A 97 14.31 2.94 -13.65
C ASN A 97 13.69 1.91 -12.66
N ILE A 98 13.17 2.39 -11.54
CA ILE A 98 12.50 1.58 -10.51
C ILE A 98 11.08 2.09 -10.34
N PRO A 99 10.09 1.49 -11.03
CA PRO A 99 8.68 1.88 -10.88
C PRO A 99 8.11 1.42 -9.54
N VAL A 100 7.12 2.18 -9.06
CA VAL A 100 6.43 1.95 -7.79
C VAL A 100 4.93 1.80 -8.04
N ALA A 101 4.32 0.71 -7.55
CA ALA A 101 2.87 0.55 -7.54
C ALA A 101 2.30 0.76 -6.13
N ILE A 102 1.14 1.39 -6.08
CA ILE A 102 0.36 1.61 -4.87
C ILE A 102 -0.91 0.79 -5.04
N LEU A 103 -1.01 -0.34 -4.31
CA LEU A 103 -2.02 -1.36 -4.56
C LEU A 103 -2.98 -1.55 -3.40
N HIS A 104 -4.27 -1.65 -3.73
CA HIS A 104 -5.33 -2.14 -2.84
C HIS A 104 -5.67 -3.58 -3.22
N PRO A 105 -5.56 -4.54 -2.28
CA PRO A 105 -5.76 -5.96 -2.59
C PRO A 105 -7.24 -6.35 -2.77
N GLY A 106 -8.17 -5.44 -2.54
CA GLY A 106 -9.58 -5.73 -2.39
C GLY A 106 -9.96 -6.02 -0.94
N LEU A 107 -11.23 -6.27 -0.69
CA LEU A 107 -11.70 -6.87 0.56
C LEU A 107 -11.42 -8.36 0.47
N VAL A 108 -10.39 -8.83 1.16
CA VAL A 108 -9.86 -10.20 1.03
C VAL A 108 -10.24 -11.04 2.24
N GLN A 109 -10.60 -12.29 2.04
CA GLN A 109 -10.94 -13.27 3.09
C GLN A 109 -9.73 -13.58 3.97
N THR A 110 -9.52 -12.76 5.00
CA THR A 110 -8.44 -12.89 5.98
C THR A 110 -8.98 -12.67 7.39
N ARG A 111 -8.16 -12.89 8.41
CA ARG A 111 -8.51 -12.55 9.80
C ARG A 111 -8.83 -11.07 9.97
N MET A 112 -8.14 -10.20 9.25
CA MET A 112 -8.35 -8.74 9.32
C MET A 112 -9.76 -8.33 8.88
N THR A 113 -10.37 -9.05 7.94
CA THR A 113 -11.68 -8.77 7.35
C THR A 113 -12.80 -9.66 7.91
N GLY A 114 -12.50 -10.52 8.89
CA GLY A 114 -13.44 -11.53 9.37
C GLY A 114 -13.81 -12.54 8.28
N PHE A 115 -12.87 -12.84 7.38
CA PHE A 115 -13.03 -13.77 6.25
C PHE A 115 -14.13 -13.38 5.26
N SER A 116 -14.42 -12.07 5.14
CA SER A 116 -15.35 -11.51 4.15
C SER A 116 -14.61 -11.08 2.88
N GLY A 117 -15.29 -11.08 1.74
CA GLY A 117 -14.81 -10.57 0.47
C GLY A 117 -14.34 -11.64 -0.51
N ILE A 118 -13.41 -11.27 -1.39
CA ILE A 118 -12.84 -12.16 -2.42
C ILE A 118 -11.84 -13.14 -1.83
N THR A 119 -11.59 -14.24 -2.52
CA THR A 119 -10.60 -15.23 -2.09
C THR A 119 -9.18 -14.65 -2.10
N THR A 120 -8.29 -15.23 -1.33
CA THR A 120 -6.86 -14.87 -1.35
C THR A 120 -6.25 -15.12 -2.73
N GLU A 121 -6.65 -16.20 -3.40
CA GLU A 121 -6.21 -16.58 -4.74
C GLU A 121 -6.61 -15.53 -5.78
N ASP A 122 -7.85 -15.08 -5.78
CA ASP A 122 -8.33 -14.05 -6.72
C ASP A 122 -7.62 -12.72 -6.50
N SER A 123 -7.44 -12.32 -5.23
CA SER A 123 -6.70 -11.11 -4.88
C SER A 123 -5.25 -11.19 -5.38
N VAL A 124 -4.54 -12.27 -5.07
CA VAL A 124 -3.13 -12.45 -5.46
C VAL A 124 -2.98 -12.48 -6.98
N LYS A 125 -3.88 -13.17 -7.69
CA LYS A 125 -3.87 -13.18 -9.16
C LYS A 125 -3.98 -11.78 -9.74
N GLY A 126 -4.89 -10.96 -9.19
CA GLY A 126 -5.04 -9.57 -9.61
C GLY A 126 -3.82 -8.70 -9.27
N LEU A 127 -3.25 -8.87 -8.06
CA LEU A 127 -2.04 -8.15 -7.65
C LEU A 127 -0.84 -8.49 -8.53
N LEU A 128 -0.63 -9.77 -8.86
CA LEU A 128 0.44 -10.19 -9.76
C LEU A 128 0.29 -9.58 -11.15
N ALA A 129 -0.94 -9.51 -11.68
CA ALA A 129 -1.20 -8.85 -12.95
C ALA A 129 -0.81 -7.35 -12.91
N ARG A 130 -1.11 -6.65 -11.81
CA ARG A 130 -0.69 -5.23 -11.63
C ARG A 130 0.83 -5.10 -11.54
N ILE A 131 1.50 -6.02 -10.86
CA ILE A 131 2.97 -6.02 -10.76
C ILE A 131 3.61 -6.28 -12.13
N ASP A 132 3.06 -7.20 -12.92
CA ASP A 132 3.56 -7.49 -14.26
C ASP A 132 3.43 -6.29 -15.21
N GLU A 133 2.30 -5.58 -15.15
CA GLU A 133 2.01 -4.40 -15.97
C GLU A 133 2.81 -3.15 -15.55
N LEU A 134 3.37 -3.13 -14.34
CA LEU A 134 4.04 -1.95 -13.78
C LEU A 134 5.30 -1.58 -14.57
N ASN A 135 5.38 -0.32 -14.99
CA ASN A 135 6.52 0.27 -15.71
C ASN A 135 6.63 1.77 -15.36
N LEU A 136 7.56 2.51 -16.00
CA LEU A 136 7.74 3.94 -15.73
C LEU A 136 6.61 4.83 -16.23
N GLU A 137 5.80 4.37 -17.18
CA GLU A 137 4.67 5.16 -17.70
C GLU A 137 3.49 5.17 -16.71
N ASN A 138 3.32 4.08 -15.95
CA ASN A 138 2.24 3.94 -14.97
C ASN A 138 2.71 3.95 -13.50
N THR A 139 3.98 4.21 -13.25
CA THR A 139 4.52 4.32 -11.88
C THR A 139 3.78 5.36 -11.06
N GLY A 140 3.53 5.08 -9.79
CA GLY A 140 2.82 5.99 -8.88
C GLY A 140 1.30 5.97 -9.04
N THR A 141 0.73 5.02 -9.77
CA THR A 141 -0.72 4.84 -9.87
C THR A 141 -1.26 4.06 -8.66
N PHE A 142 -2.44 4.46 -8.20
CA PHE A 142 -3.17 3.76 -7.15
C PHE A 142 -4.20 2.81 -7.76
N TRP A 143 -3.96 1.50 -7.66
CA TRP A 143 -4.82 0.48 -8.26
C TRP A 143 -5.49 -0.42 -7.25
N HIS A 144 -6.71 -0.80 -7.58
CA HIS A 144 -7.32 -2.04 -7.07
C HIS A 144 -6.68 -3.26 -7.76
N SER A 145 -6.64 -4.42 -7.08
CA SER A 145 -6.16 -5.68 -7.66
C SER A 145 -6.86 -6.07 -8.96
N ASN A 146 -8.12 -5.66 -9.15
CA ASN A 146 -8.89 -5.91 -10.37
C ASN A 146 -8.52 -5.01 -11.57
N GLY A 147 -7.64 -4.04 -11.40
CA GLY A 147 -7.19 -3.11 -12.43
C GLY A 147 -7.88 -1.75 -12.43
N GLU A 148 -8.88 -1.54 -11.58
CA GLU A 148 -9.50 -0.23 -11.38
C GLU A 148 -8.49 0.77 -10.82
N ILE A 149 -8.42 1.97 -11.41
CA ILE A 149 -7.65 3.08 -10.86
C ILE A 149 -8.49 3.71 -9.75
N LEU A 150 -7.94 3.76 -8.55
CA LEU A 150 -8.62 4.30 -7.39
C LEU A 150 -8.33 5.80 -7.22
N PRO A 151 -9.29 6.57 -6.70
CA PRO A 151 -9.06 7.96 -6.33
C PRO A 151 -8.19 8.06 -5.07
N TRP A 152 -7.51 9.19 -4.96
CA TRP A 152 -6.68 9.52 -3.78
C TRP A 152 -7.49 9.86 -2.53
#